data_8bc470864c2b06ad99104a05d9d66fcf
#
_entry.id   8bc470864c2b06ad99104a05d9d66fcf
#
_cell.length_a   1.000
_cell.length_b   1.000
_cell.length_c   1.000
_cell.angle_alpha   90.00
_cell.angle_beta   90.00
_cell.angle_gamma   90.00
#
_symmetry.space_group_name_H-M   'P 1'
#
loop_
_entity.id
_entity.type
_entity.pdbx_description
1 polymer ?
#
loop_
_entity_poly.entity_id
_entity_poly.type
_entity_poly.pdbx_seq_one_letter_code
_entity_poly.pdbx_strand_id
1 'polypeptide(L)'
;MPDSDSFQLHAWVDESMRGATKDQGMYLLGAVVADPAECEPTRDELRAVLPKGARKLHWTDMEDRAKKQVTGLVCGLDVAHLVVIGTPLDLKKQEKARAKCMERLLWELGEMEVSRVVLEHRTPSLNSRDMKLVDRLRGRQAMPASLRVDIAQPSSEPMLWIPDQMLGAMGDAEANGNDTWLELYNGAVHRIDIEF
;
A
#
# COMPACT_ATOMS: atom_id res chain seq x y z
N MET A 1 -9.96 29.15 -22.77
CA MET A 1 -10.01 27.68 -22.73
C MET A 1 -10.01 27.32 -21.29
N PRO A 2 -11.07 26.72 -20.70
CA PRO A 2 -10.96 26.17 -19.38
C PRO A 2 -9.94 25.02 -19.48
N ASP A 3 -8.95 25.02 -18.57
CA ASP A 3 -8.02 23.92 -18.40
C ASP A 3 -8.85 22.64 -18.25
N SER A 4 -8.53 21.64 -19.07
CA SER A 4 -9.03 20.30 -18.83
C SER A 4 -8.58 19.94 -17.41
N ASP A 5 -9.53 19.82 -16.47
CA ASP A 5 -9.29 19.14 -15.19
C ASP A 5 -8.69 17.79 -15.55
N SER A 6 -7.37 17.74 -15.57
CA SER A 6 -6.68 16.49 -15.83
C SER A 6 -6.93 15.65 -14.60
N PHE A 7 -7.82 14.68 -14.73
CA PHE A 7 -8.05 13.63 -13.74
C PHE A 7 -6.69 13.13 -13.27
N GLN A 8 -6.36 13.37 -12.01
CA GLN A 8 -5.08 12.97 -11.45
C GLN A 8 -5.30 11.85 -10.46
N LEU A 9 -4.64 10.73 -10.68
CA LEU A 9 -4.62 9.65 -9.70
C LEU A 9 -3.41 9.79 -8.78
N HIS A 10 -3.66 9.58 -7.49
CA HIS A 10 -2.61 9.41 -6.48
C HIS A 10 -2.66 7.99 -5.92
N ALA A 11 -1.51 7.49 -5.47
CA ALA A 11 -1.39 6.21 -4.78
C ALA A 11 -0.78 6.40 -3.40
N TRP A 12 -1.30 5.65 -2.41
CA TRP A 12 -0.74 5.57 -1.06
C TRP A 12 -0.29 4.14 -0.82
N VAL A 13 0.93 3.98 -0.31
CA VAL A 13 1.64 2.69 -0.29
C VAL A 13 2.12 2.35 1.12
N ASP A 14 1.85 1.11 1.53
CA ASP A 14 2.39 0.52 2.75
C ASP A 14 2.93 -0.90 2.48
N GLU A 15 3.64 -1.47 3.45
CA GLU A 15 4.27 -2.78 3.36
C GLU A 15 3.85 -3.74 4.46
N SER A 16 3.90 -5.03 4.17
CA SER A 16 3.72 -6.08 5.16
C SER A 16 4.63 -7.26 4.86
N MET A 17 5.09 -7.94 5.91
CA MET A 17 5.85 -9.17 5.80
C MET A 17 5.12 -10.28 6.55
N ARG A 18 5.07 -11.46 5.96
CA ARG A 18 4.42 -12.63 6.53
C ARG A 18 5.31 -13.88 6.37
N GLY A 19 5.02 -14.89 7.21
CA GLY A 19 5.73 -16.15 7.22
C GLY A 19 6.96 -16.16 8.13
N ALA A 20 7.06 -17.21 8.94
CA ALA A 20 8.12 -17.36 9.95
C ALA A 20 9.36 -18.06 9.42
N THR A 21 9.26 -18.77 8.30
CA THR A 21 10.35 -19.56 7.71
C THR A 21 10.80 -18.98 6.38
N LYS A 22 12.06 -19.24 6.02
CA LYS A 22 12.66 -18.74 4.78
C LYS A 22 11.89 -19.18 3.52
N ASP A 23 11.33 -20.37 3.53
CA ASP A 23 10.64 -20.96 2.37
C ASP A 23 9.17 -20.56 2.28
N GLN A 24 8.61 -19.97 3.35
CA GLN A 24 7.23 -19.51 3.45
C GLN A 24 7.11 -18.00 3.63
N GLY A 25 8.24 -17.30 3.70
CA GLY A 25 8.25 -15.86 3.86
C GLY A 25 7.77 -15.15 2.60
N MET A 26 6.97 -14.10 2.77
CA MET A 26 6.50 -13.23 1.71
C MET A 26 6.64 -11.76 2.07
N TYR A 27 6.94 -10.96 1.09
CA TYR A 27 6.96 -9.50 1.16
C TYR A 27 5.77 -8.97 0.38
N LEU A 28 4.92 -8.23 1.03
CA LEU A 28 3.75 -7.60 0.41
C LEU A 28 3.97 -6.09 0.37
N LEU A 29 3.78 -5.50 -0.79
CA LEU A 29 3.78 -4.05 -0.98
C LEU A 29 2.46 -3.67 -1.64
N GLY A 30 1.62 -2.94 -0.92
CA GLY A 30 0.27 -2.62 -1.35
C GLY A 30 0.07 -1.14 -1.60
N ALA A 31 -0.79 -0.84 -2.56
CA ALA A 31 -1.22 0.52 -2.88
C ALA A 31 -2.74 0.61 -2.91
N VAL A 32 -3.26 1.75 -2.47
CA VAL A 32 -4.59 2.23 -2.82
C VAL A 32 -4.44 3.38 -3.80
N VAL A 33 -5.25 3.39 -4.85
CA VAL A 33 -5.24 4.41 -5.90
C VAL A 33 -6.59 5.11 -5.93
N ALA A 34 -6.59 6.44 -5.89
CA ALA A 34 -7.81 7.25 -5.88
C ALA A 34 -7.57 8.64 -6.49
N ASP A 35 -8.66 9.33 -6.83
CA ASP A 35 -8.63 10.76 -7.13
C ASP A 35 -8.39 11.56 -5.84
N PRO A 36 -7.31 12.33 -5.72
CA PRO A 36 -7.01 13.11 -4.52
C PRO A 36 -8.08 14.17 -4.22
N ALA A 37 -8.84 14.63 -5.19
CA ALA A 37 -9.92 15.59 -5.01
C ALA A 37 -11.09 15.00 -4.21
N GLU A 38 -11.29 13.67 -4.29
CA GLU A 38 -12.37 12.95 -3.62
C GLU A 38 -11.94 12.30 -2.29
N CYS A 39 -10.68 12.48 -1.86
CA CYS A 39 -10.14 11.76 -0.70
C CYS A 39 -10.45 12.42 0.66
N GLU A 40 -10.90 13.67 0.73
CA GLU A 40 -11.10 14.31 2.04
C GLU A 40 -12.24 13.70 2.85
N PRO A 41 -13.43 13.37 2.27
CA PRO A 41 -14.45 12.61 2.99
C PRO A 41 -13.93 11.27 3.52
N THR A 42 -13.17 10.54 2.71
CA THR A 42 -12.53 9.26 3.11
C THR A 42 -11.59 9.44 4.30
N ARG A 43 -10.76 10.50 4.32
CA ARG A 43 -9.89 10.80 5.46
C ARG A 43 -10.68 11.05 6.73
N ASP A 44 -11.82 11.74 6.63
CA ASP A 44 -12.68 12.03 7.78
C ASP A 44 -13.37 10.77 8.30
N GLU A 45 -13.85 9.89 7.43
CA GLU A 45 -14.42 8.59 7.81
C GLU A 45 -13.38 7.70 8.51
N LEU A 46 -12.15 7.64 8.00
CA LEU A 46 -11.05 6.91 8.63
C LEU A 46 -10.70 7.47 10.01
N ARG A 47 -10.64 8.80 10.15
CA ARG A 47 -10.41 9.46 11.45
C ARG A 47 -11.54 9.17 12.44
N ALA A 48 -12.79 9.08 11.98
CA ALA A 48 -13.94 8.83 12.84
C ALA A 48 -13.95 7.43 13.45
N VAL A 49 -13.32 6.44 12.81
CA VAL A 49 -13.20 5.06 13.33
C VAL A 49 -11.89 4.82 14.08
N LEU A 50 -11.01 5.82 14.19
CA LEU A 50 -9.74 5.69 14.90
C LEU A 50 -9.99 5.55 16.41
N PRO A 51 -9.44 4.51 17.07
CA PRO A 51 -9.55 4.35 18.52
C PRO A 51 -8.96 5.53 19.28
N LYS A 52 -9.57 5.89 20.41
CA LYS A 52 -9.10 7.00 21.24
C LYS A 52 -7.64 6.78 21.68
N GLY A 53 -6.79 7.76 21.38
CA GLY A 53 -5.36 7.72 21.68
C GLY A 53 -4.49 7.03 20.64
N ALA A 54 -5.07 6.33 19.65
CA ALA A 54 -4.32 5.81 18.52
C ALA A 54 -3.91 6.94 17.57
N ARG A 55 -2.78 6.74 16.87
CA ARG A 55 -2.26 7.70 15.88
C ARG A 55 -2.49 7.26 14.45
N LYS A 56 -2.76 5.97 14.24
CA LYS A 56 -3.13 5.35 12.97
C LYS A 56 -3.98 4.13 13.24
N LEU A 57 -4.74 3.69 12.25
CA LEU A 57 -5.30 2.35 12.23
C LEU A 57 -4.15 1.40 11.87
N HIS A 58 -4.00 0.32 12.65
CA HIS A 58 -3.00 -0.70 12.37
C HIS A 58 -3.63 -2.07 12.51
N TRP A 59 -3.55 -2.88 11.43
CA TRP A 59 -4.24 -4.16 11.34
C TRP A 59 -3.99 -5.09 12.52
N THR A 60 -2.72 -5.19 12.93
CA THR A 60 -2.32 -6.10 14.02
C THR A 60 -2.79 -5.68 15.41
N ASP A 61 -3.18 -4.42 15.58
CA ASP A 61 -3.64 -3.86 16.86
C ASP A 61 -5.17 -3.97 17.02
N MET A 62 -5.87 -4.44 15.98
CA MET A 62 -7.33 -4.50 15.98
C MET A 62 -7.86 -5.89 16.30
N GLU A 63 -8.92 -5.92 17.11
CA GLU A 63 -9.76 -7.09 17.31
C GLU A 63 -10.71 -7.31 16.11
N ASP A 64 -11.26 -8.50 15.96
CA ASP A 64 -12.11 -8.91 14.83
C ASP A 64 -13.30 -7.97 14.56
N ARG A 65 -13.91 -7.43 15.62
CA ARG A 65 -15.01 -6.47 15.48
C ARG A 65 -14.54 -5.18 14.78
N ALA A 66 -13.38 -4.67 15.17
CA ALA A 66 -12.79 -3.47 14.58
C ALA A 66 -12.33 -3.75 13.14
N LYS A 67 -11.69 -4.90 12.90
CA LYS A 67 -11.30 -5.37 11.55
C LYS A 67 -12.51 -5.41 10.63
N LYS A 68 -13.62 -6.03 11.07
CA LYS A 68 -14.86 -6.09 10.29
C LYS A 68 -15.41 -4.71 9.94
N GLN A 69 -15.43 -3.80 10.92
CA GLN A 69 -15.91 -2.43 10.71
C GLN A 69 -15.03 -1.67 9.71
N VAL A 70 -13.72 -1.70 9.90
CA VAL A 70 -12.78 -0.95 9.05
C VAL A 70 -12.68 -1.56 7.66
N THR A 71 -12.64 -2.89 7.53
CA THR A 71 -12.65 -3.55 6.22
C THR A 71 -13.94 -3.23 5.46
N GLY A 72 -15.11 -3.27 6.15
CA GLY A 72 -16.38 -2.89 5.54
C GLY A 72 -16.39 -1.43 5.04
N LEU A 73 -15.79 -0.50 5.78
CA LEU A 73 -15.60 0.88 5.33
C LEU A 73 -14.70 0.93 4.09
N VAL A 74 -13.51 0.31 4.16
CA VAL A 74 -12.53 0.33 3.06
C VAL A 74 -13.09 -0.29 1.77
N CYS A 75 -13.84 -1.38 1.88
CA CYS A 75 -14.48 -2.03 0.72
C CYS A 75 -15.61 -1.19 0.10
N GLY A 76 -16.16 -0.23 0.84
CA GLY A 76 -17.18 0.71 0.35
C GLY A 76 -16.63 1.94 -0.36
N LEU A 77 -15.30 2.15 -0.35
CA LEU A 77 -14.66 3.30 -0.99
C LEU A 77 -14.52 3.09 -2.50
N ASP A 78 -14.62 4.19 -3.25
CA ASP A 78 -14.33 4.21 -4.69
C ASP A 78 -12.82 4.36 -4.92
N VAL A 79 -12.10 3.27 -4.70
CA VAL A 79 -10.64 3.21 -4.82
C VAL A 79 -10.20 1.91 -5.48
N ALA A 80 -9.07 1.92 -6.18
CA ALA A 80 -8.46 0.71 -6.69
C ALA A 80 -7.41 0.18 -5.70
N HIS A 81 -7.37 -1.14 -5.50
CA HIS A 81 -6.40 -1.83 -4.65
C HIS A 81 -5.42 -2.62 -5.50
N LEU A 82 -4.14 -2.45 -5.24
CA LEU A 82 -3.04 -3.13 -5.92
C LEU A 82 -2.07 -3.72 -4.91
N VAL A 83 -1.65 -4.97 -5.09
CA VAL A 83 -0.63 -5.60 -4.25
C VAL A 83 0.40 -6.33 -5.08
N VAL A 84 1.68 -6.12 -4.77
CA VAL A 84 2.80 -6.92 -5.27
C VAL A 84 3.26 -7.84 -4.15
N ILE A 85 3.25 -9.15 -4.41
CA ILE A 85 3.68 -10.19 -3.47
C ILE A 85 4.98 -10.81 -3.97
N GLY A 86 6.05 -10.66 -3.21
CA GLY A 86 7.35 -11.25 -3.52
C GLY A 86 7.64 -12.47 -2.66
N THR A 87 7.98 -13.60 -3.28
CA THR A 87 8.29 -14.87 -2.62
C THR A 87 9.50 -15.57 -3.28
N PRO A 88 10.21 -16.47 -2.56
CA PRO A 88 10.25 -16.63 -1.10
C PRO A 88 11.04 -15.48 -0.45
N LEU A 89 10.63 -15.02 0.72
CA LEU A 89 11.32 -13.97 1.46
C LEU A 89 12.39 -14.53 2.40
N ASP A 90 13.64 -14.14 2.18
CA ASP A 90 14.69 -14.23 3.19
C ASP A 90 14.68 -12.93 4.02
N LEU A 91 14.30 -13.02 5.29
CA LEU A 91 14.19 -11.85 6.20
C LEU A 91 15.50 -11.03 6.27
N LYS A 92 16.66 -11.68 6.08
CA LYS A 92 17.96 -10.96 6.02
C LYS A 92 18.10 -10.12 4.74
N LYS A 93 17.26 -10.36 3.75
CA LYS A 93 17.26 -9.69 2.44
C LYS A 93 15.98 -8.86 2.21
N GLN A 94 15.24 -8.55 3.27
CA GLN A 94 13.97 -7.81 3.18
C GLN A 94 14.07 -6.51 2.36
N GLU A 95 15.17 -5.77 2.48
CA GLU A 95 15.36 -4.53 1.70
C GLU A 95 15.61 -4.80 0.19
N LYS A 96 16.17 -5.96 -0.16
CA LYS A 96 16.26 -6.38 -1.56
C LYS A 96 14.89 -6.79 -2.09
N ALA A 97 14.10 -7.48 -1.28
CA ALA A 97 12.72 -7.84 -1.59
C ALA A 97 11.87 -6.59 -1.81
N ARG A 98 11.94 -5.62 -0.86
CA ARG A 98 11.29 -4.32 -1.02
C ARG A 98 11.65 -3.63 -2.33
N ALA A 99 12.93 -3.59 -2.66
CA ALA A 99 13.38 -2.92 -3.89
C ALA A 99 12.76 -3.55 -5.15
N LYS A 100 12.66 -4.88 -5.22
CA LYS A 100 12.02 -5.58 -6.34
C LYS A 100 10.50 -5.35 -6.39
N CYS A 101 9.83 -5.43 -5.23
CA CYS A 101 8.40 -5.13 -5.15
C CYS A 101 8.10 -3.68 -5.52
N MET A 102 8.91 -2.73 -5.03
CA MET A 102 8.74 -1.31 -5.34
C MET A 102 8.96 -1.02 -6.83
N GLU A 103 9.98 -1.62 -7.47
CA GLU A 103 10.21 -1.48 -8.89
C GLU A 103 8.96 -1.93 -9.69
N ARG A 104 8.42 -3.10 -9.36
CA ARG A 104 7.22 -3.61 -10.02
C ARG A 104 6.00 -2.73 -9.73
N LEU A 105 5.77 -2.33 -8.48
CA LEU A 105 4.65 -1.50 -8.10
C LEU A 105 4.67 -0.14 -8.80
N LEU A 106 5.82 0.55 -8.82
CA LEU A 106 5.96 1.85 -9.47
C LEU A 106 5.77 1.78 -10.99
N TRP A 107 6.15 0.66 -11.61
CA TRP A 107 5.86 0.42 -13.02
C TRP A 107 4.35 0.29 -13.26
N GLU A 108 3.64 -0.54 -12.48
CA GLU A 108 2.19 -0.72 -12.59
C GLU A 108 1.42 0.58 -12.35
N LEU A 109 1.81 1.35 -11.32
CA LEU A 109 1.21 2.64 -11.03
C LEU A 109 1.45 3.65 -12.17
N GLY A 110 2.60 3.54 -12.85
CA GLY A 110 2.88 4.31 -14.05
C GLY A 110 1.95 3.95 -15.22
N GLU A 111 1.68 2.67 -15.46
CA GLU A 111 0.72 2.20 -16.48
C GLU A 111 -0.73 2.64 -16.16
N MET A 112 -1.05 2.83 -14.88
CA MET A 112 -2.34 3.40 -14.42
C MET A 112 -2.38 4.93 -14.50
N GLU A 113 -1.37 5.59 -15.05
CA GLU A 113 -1.26 7.05 -15.15
C GLU A 113 -1.31 7.77 -13.79
N VAL A 114 -0.88 7.09 -12.72
CA VAL A 114 -0.73 7.71 -11.40
C VAL A 114 0.31 8.80 -11.47
N SER A 115 -0.05 10.01 -11.03
CA SER A 115 0.83 11.19 -11.05
C SER A 115 1.69 11.32 -9.79
N ARG A 116 1.23 10.75 -8.65
CA ARG A 116 1.91 10.85 -7.37
C ARG A 116 1.76 9.57 -6.54
N VAL A 117 2.86 9.14 -5.95
CA VAL A 117 2.91 8.03 -4.97
C VAL A 117 3.34 8.57 -3.63
N VAL A 118 2.62 8.22 -2.56
CA VAL A 118 2.95 8.55 -1.18
C VAL A 118 3.33 7.25 -0.46
N LEU A 119 4.59 7.11 -0.08
CA LEU A 119 5.08 5.97 0.68
C LEU A 119 4.91 6.23 2.19
N GLU A 120 4.55 5.21 2.98
CA GLU A 120 4.58 5.31 4.44
C GLU A 120 6.02 5.57 4.92
N HIS A 121 6.15 6.52 5.85
CA HIS A 121 7.42 6.88 6.47
C HIS A 121 7.99 5.70 7.27
N ARG A 122 9.24 5.38 6.97
CA ARG A 122 10.07 4.42 7.71
C ARG A 122 11.12 5.17 8.55
N THR A 123 12.19 4.55 8.93
CA THR A 123 13.31 5.29 9.54
C THR A 123 13.98 6.22 8.52
N PRO A 124 14.65 7.31 8.94
CA PRO A 124 15.30 8.24 8.00
C PRO A 124 16.29 7.57 7.04
N SER A 125 17.05 6.55 7.51
CA SER A 125 17.99 5.80 6.67
C SER A 125 17.27 4.95 5.61
N LEU A 126 16.14 4.33 5.95
CA LEU A 126 15.34 3.53 5.03
C LEU A 126 14.59 4.42 4.03
N ASN A 127 14.07 5.56 4.47
CA ASN A 127 13.50 6.57 3.58
C ASN A 127 14.52 7.05 2.53
N SER A 128 15.73 7.36 2.97
CA SER A 128 16.82 7.74 2.05
C SER A 128 17.15 6.63 1.05
N ARG A 129 17.07 5.37 1.47
CA ARG A 129 17.30 4.20 0.61
C ARG A 129 16.19 4.05 -0.43
N ASP A 130 14.94 4.26 -0.03
CA ASP A 130 13.78 4.23 -0.93
C ASP A 130 13.90 5.33 -1.99
N MET A 131 14.21 6.57 -1.60
CA MET A 131 14.37 7.68 -2.55
C MET A 131 15.56 7.46 -3.52
N LYS A 132 16.67 6.89 -3.05
CA LYS A 132 17.78 6.50 -3.93
C LYS A 132 17.38 5.39 -4.92
N LEU A 133 16.47 4.49 -4.53
CA LEU A 133 15.92 3.51 -5.45
C LEU A 133 15.07 4.20 -6.52
N VAL A 134 14.17 5.10 -6.12
CA VAL A 134 13.34 5.90 -7.04
C VAL A 134 14.21 6.64 -8.06
N ASP A 135 15.29 7.31 -7.62
CA ASP A 135 16.21 8.01 -8.52
C ASP A 135 16.88 7.06 -9.52
N ARG A 136 17.28 5.85 -9.09
CA ARG A 136 17.84 4.82 -9.97
C ARG A 136 16.82 4.30 -10.98
N LEU A 137 15.56 4.06 -10.54
CA LEU A 137 14.49 3.61 -11.43
C LEU A 137 14.18 4.65 -12.50
N ARG A 138 14.13 5.92 -12.10
CA ARG A 138 13.93 7.06 -13.01
C ARG A 138 15.09 7.18 -14.00
N GLY A 139 16.33 7.09 -13.52
CA GLY A 139 17.53 7.18 -14.37
C GLY A 139 17.66 6.08 -15.42
N ARG A 140 17.11 4.87 -15.16
CA ARG A 140 17.07 3.76 -16.13
C ARG A 140 15.74 3.62 -16.86
N GLN A 141 14.86 4.61 -16.75
CA GLN A 141 13.53 4.63 -17.38
C GLN A 141 12.63 3.43 -17.00
N ALA A 142 12.80 2.89 -15.80
CA ALA A 142 11.98 1.80 -15.27
C ALA A 142 10.71 2.30 -14.56
N MET A 143 10.46 3.60 -14.58
CA MET A 143 9.23 4.28 -14.15
C MET A 143 9.06 5.56 -14.94
N PRO A 144 7.83 6.09 -15.10
CA PRO A 144 7.61 7.38 -15.76
C PRO A 144 8.35 8.53 -15.06
N ALA A 145 8.96 9.42 -15.85
CA ALA A 145 9.66 10.59 -15.31
C ALA A 145 8.70 11.58 -14.59
N SER A 146 7.44 11.60 -15.02
CA SER A 146 6.36 12.42 -14.45
C SER A 146 5.84 11.92 -13.11
N LEU A 147 6.03 10.62 -12.79
CA LEU A 147 5.55 10.02 -11.54
C LEU A 147 6.35 10.57 -10.35
N ARG A 148 5.68 11.33 -9.49
CA ARG A 148 6.27 11.86 -8.26
C ARG A 148 6.18 10.82 -7.15
N VAL A 149 7.22 10.75 -6.31
CA VAL A 149 7.24 9.88 -5.12
C VAL A 149 7.60 10.71 -3.91
N ASP A 150 6.74 10.70 -2.90
CA ASP A 150 6.89 11.40 -1.64
C ASP A 150 6.77 10.41 -0.48
N ILE A 151 7.13 10.85 0.72
CA ILE A 151 7.02 10.08 1.95
C ILE A 151 6.17 10.86 2.95
N ALA A 152 5.19 10.21 3.58
CA ALA A 152 4.34 10.84 4.59
C ALA A 152 4.24 10.00 5.87
N GLN A 153 4.01 10.68 6.99
CA GLN A 153 3.72 10.02 8.27
C GLN A 153 2.29 9.49 8.27
N PRO A 154 2.04 8.23 8.66
CA PRO A 154 0.67 7.70 8.74
C PRO A 154 -0.19 8.45 9.75
N SER A 155 0.39 9.09 10.76
CA SER A 155 -0.35 9.94 11.71
C SER A 155 -0.91 11.23 11.11
N SER A 156 -0.42 11.66 9.94
CA SER A 156 -0.87 12.86 9.23
C SER A 156 -1.61 12.58 7.92
N GLU A 157 -1.50 11.35 7.36
CA GLU A 157 -2.12 10.96 6.11
C GLU A 157 -2.92 9.66 6.28
N PRO A 158 -4.23 9.75 6.58
CA PRO A 158 -5.09 8.59 6.80
C PRO A 158 -5.22 7.65 5.60
N MET A 159 -5.04 8.14 4.37
CA MET A 159 -5.09 7.29 3.18
C MET A 159 -4.04 6.17 3.22
N LEU A 160 -2.93 6.34 3.95
CA LEU A 160 -1.93 5.29 4.19
C LEU A 160 -2.45 4.14 5.06
N TRP A 161 -3.55 4.33 5.80
CA TRP A 161 -4.14 3.26 6.60
C TRP A 161 -4.90 2.23 5.75
N ILE A 162 -5.36 2.62 4.56
CA ILE A 162 -6.12 1.73 3.67
C ILE A 162 -5.25 0.57 3.16
N PRO A 163 -4.05 0.79 2.60
CA PRO A 163 -3.18 -0.32 2.22
C PRO A 163 -2.77 -1.21 3.41
N ASP A 164 -2.56 -0.67 4.63
CA ASP A 164 -2.30 -1.51 5.83
C ASP A 164 -3.46 -2.50 6.08
N GLN A 165 -4.71 -2.07 5.94
CA GLN A 165 -5.88 -2.94 6.11
C GLN A 165 -5.94 -4.03 5.04
N MET A 166 -5.76 -3.67 3.79
CA MET A 166 -5.77 -4.59 2.66
C MET A 166 -4.63 -5.61 2.78
N LEU A 167 -3.41 -5.15 3.10
CA LEU A 167 -2.25 -6.02 3.32
C LEU A 167 -2.41 -6.92 4.54
N GLY A 168 -3.09 -6.44 5.58
CA GLY A 168 -3.43 -7.22 6.75
C GLY A 168 -4.36 -8.38 6.41
N ALA A 169 -5.46 -8.10 5.70
CA ALA A 169 -6.41 -9.10 5.23
C ALA A 169 -5.75 -10.13 4.29
N MET A 170 -4.95 -9.66 3.34
CA MET A 170 -4.20 -10.51 2.43
C MET A 170 -3.19 -11.40 3.18
N GLY A 171 -2.45 -10.82 4.12
CA GLY A 171 -1.46 -11.54 4.91
C GLY A 171 -2.08 -12.61 5.81
N ASP A 172 -3.26 -12.37 6.37
CA ASP A 172 -3.99 -13.36 7.17
C ASP A 172 -4.48 -14.52 6.29
N ALA A 173 -4.93 -14.26 5.06
CA ALA A 173 -5.31 -15.29 4.10
C ALA A 173 -4.10 -16.14 3.66
N GLU A 174 -3.04 -15.50 3.19
CA GLU A 174 -1.87 -16.18 2.60
C GLU A 174 -1.02 -16.94 3.65
N ALA A 175 -0.84 -16.39 4.85
CA ALA A 175 0.01 -17.00 5.86
C ALA A 175 -0.73 -17.96 6.81
N ASN A 176 -2.01 -17.72 7.05
CA ASN A 176 -2.79 -18.42 8.06
C ASN A 176 -3.98 -19.18 7.49
N GLY A 177 -4.27 -19.04 6.18
CA GLY A 177 -5.47 -19.61 5.54
C GLY A 177 -6.79 -19.01 6.07
N ASN A 178 -6.74 -17.78 6.60
CA ASN A 178 -7.92 -17.06 7.08
C ASN A 178 -8.40 -16.04 6.04
N ASP A 179 -9.28 -16.48 5.16
CA ASP A 179 -9.83 -15.67 4.07
C ASP A 179 -10.96 -14.71 4.50
N THR A 180 -11.40 -14.78 5.76
CA THR A 180 -12.57 -14.04 6.28
C THR A 180 -12.58 -12.56 5.90
N TRP A 181 -11.44 -11.93 5.94
CA TRP A 181 -11.31 -10.49 5.68
C TRP A 181 -11.06 -10.19 4.20
N LEU A 182 -10.31 -11.06 3.52
CA LEU A 182 -10.02 -10.89 2.09
C LEU A 182 -11.26 -11.10 1.22
N GLU A 183 -12.16 -12.02 1.62
CA GLU A 183 -13.43 -12.26 0.93
C GLU A 183 -14.31 -11.00 0.85
N LEU A 184 -14.21 -10.08 1.83
CA LEU A 184 -14.96 -8.83 1.84
C LEU A 184 -14.56 -7.88 0.69
N TYR A 185 -13.33 -7.99 0.18
CA TYR A 185 -12.88 -7.24 -0.99
C TYR A 185 -13.48 -7.76 -2.30
N ASN A 186 -14.13 -8.92 -2.28
CA ASN A 186 -14.87 -9.50 -3.42
C ASN A 186 -14.09 -9.49 -4.75
N GLY A 187 -12.80 -9.80 -4.70
CA GLY A 187 -11.92 -9.81 -5.87
C GLY A 187 -11.47 -8.43 -6.37
N ALA A 188 -11.77 -7.35 -5.64
CA ALA A 188 -11.40 -5.99 -6.02
C ALA A 188 -9.89 -5.66 -5.85
N VAL A 189 -9.08 -6.63 -5.37
CA VAL A 189 -7.64 -6.44 -5.19
C VAL A 189 -6.90 -6.98 -6.42
N HIS A 190 -6.22 -6.11 -7.14
CA HIS A 190 -5.32 -6.52 -8.23
C HIS A 190 -4.00 -7.06 -7.64
N ARG A 191 -3.80 -8.36 -7.77
CA ARG A 191 -2.65 -9.09 -7.22
C ARG A 191 -1.60 -9.34 -8.30
N ILE A 192 -0.33 -9.12 -7.95
CA ILE A 192 0.83 -9.38 -8.80
C ILE A 192 1.84 -10.19 -8.00
N ASP A 193 2.17 -11.38 -8.45
CA ASP A 193 3.17 -12.24 -7.82
C ASP A 193 4.53 -12.08 -8.52
N ILE A 194 5.61 -11.98 -7.75
CA ILE A 194 6.98 -11.97 -8.25
C ILE A 194 7.86 -12.93 -7.46
N GLU A 195 8.87 -13.51 -8.12
CA GLU A 195 9.86 -14.37 -7.49
C GLU A 195 11.19 -13.62 -7.23
N PHE A 196 11.85 -13.97 -6.12
CA PHE A 196 13.13 -13.34 -5.70
C PHE A 196 14.36 -14.12 -6.10
#